data_abe31d9b2a7cec468fde410b3ca732c3
#
_entry.id   abe31d9b2a7cec468fde410b3ca732c3
#
_cell.length_a   1.000
_cell.length_b   1.000
_cell.length_c   1.000
_cell.angle_alpha   90.00
_cell.angle_beta   90.00
_cell.angle_gamma   90.00
#
_symmetry.space_group_name_H-M   'P 1'
#
loop_
_entity.id
_entity.type
_entity.pdbx_description
1 polymer ?
#
loop_
_entity_poly.entity_id
_entity_poly.type
_entity_poly.pdbx_seq_one_letter_code
_entity_poly.pdbx_strand_id
1 'polypeptide(L)'
;MELGLFTQPVHRPEKPWDQALAEDREAIILADQLGFSEVWIGEHFTTKAEQIPAPLMFMATLLKEAPSIRFATGVINLPYHNPVVVAAEVAQFDQLSDGRLILGIGPGGLMSDAELFGDKEMPERYRIALEGLDLMIKLWQEDAPLNHHGEFYDFSLEKRVWLSHGVGSMAKPFQQPYPPIALAMVG
;
A
#
# COMPACT_ATOMS: atom_id res chain seq x y z
N MET A 1 -25.10 3.46 -9.02
CA MET A 1 -24.55 3.41 -7.65
C MET A 1 -23.42 2.42 -7.70
N GLU A 2 -22.21 2.85 -7.32
CA GLU A 2 -21.05 1.95 -7.23
C GLU A 2 -20.98 1.41 -5.80
N LEU A 3 -20.67 0.14 -5.66
CA LEU A 3 -20.52 -0.54 -4.37
C LEU A 3 -19.07 -0.97 -4.20
N GLY A 4 -18.44 -0.54 -3.11
CA GLY A 4 -17.13 -1.01 -2.67
C GLY A 4 -17.25 -1.98 -1.51
N LEU A 5 -16.33 -2.94 -1.43
CA LEU A 5 -16.15 -3.80 -0.27
C LEU A 5 -14.97 -3.28 0.55
N PHE A 6 -15.23 -2.79 1.75
CA PHE A 6 -14.17 -2.49 2.70
C PHE A 6 -14.01 -3.69 3.64
N THR A 7 -12.88 -4.35 3.60
CA THR A 7 -12.64 -5.51 4.46
C THR A 7 -11.39 -5.29 5.30
N GLN A 8 -11.62 -5.36 6.61
CA GLN A 8 -10.60 -5.80 7.56
C GLN A 8 -10.97 -7.25 7.83
N PRO A 9 -10.32 -8.23 7.18
CA PRO A 9 -10.79 -9.61 7.23
C PRO A 9 -10.56 -10.20 8.62
N VAL A 10 -11.56 -10.02 9.48
CA VAL A 10 -11.51 -10.44 10.89
C VAL A 10 -11.88 -11.90 11.01
N HIS A 11 -10.92 -12.71 11.41
CA HIS A 11 -11.07 -14.13 11.71
C HIS A 11 -10.90 -14.43 13.19
N ARG A 12 -11.40 -15.60 13.62
CA ARG A 12 -11.09 -16.08 14.97
C ARG A 12 -9.60 -16.37 15.09
N PRO A 13 -8.93 -15.98 16.20
CA PRO A 13 -7.47 -16.15 16.37
C PRO A 13 -6.98 -17.59 16.26
N GLU A 14 -7.87 -18.57 16.48
CA GLU A 14 -7.56 -20.00 16.39
C GLU A 14 -7.62 -20.55 14.96
N LYS A 15 -8.19 -19.79 14.00
CA LYS A 15 -8.31 -20.24 12.61
C LYS A 15 -6.91 -20.35 11.99
N PRO A 16 -6.60 -21.48 11.31
CA PRO A 16 -5.36 -21.60 10.56
C PRO A 16 -5.20 -20.48 9.52
N TRP A 17 -4.01 -19.92 9.40
CA TRP A 17 -3.76 -18.76 8.54
C TRP A 17 -4.03 -19.04 7.06
N ASP A 18 -3.63 -20.21 6.59
CA ASP A 18 -3.90 -20.66 5.23
C ASP A 18 -5.41 -20.72 4.91
N GLN A 19 -6.22 -21.17 5.86
CA GLN A 19 -7.68 -21.17 5.75
C GLN A 19 -8.23 -19.73 5.72
N ALA A 20 -7.76 -18.85 6.60
CA ALA A 20 -8.17 -17.45 6.63
C ALA A 20 -7.87 -16.76 5.28
N LEU A 21 -6.66 -16.91 4.77
CA LEU A 21 -6.28 -16.36 3.46
C LEU A 21 -7.11 -16.93 2.30
N ALA A 22 -7.45 -18.22 2.34
CA ALA A 22 -8.30 -18.83 1.32
C ALA A 22 -9.72 -18.25 1.32
N GLU A 23 -10.34 -18.10 2.50
CA GLU A 23 -11.66 -17.50 2.66
C GLU A 23 -11.68 -16.03 2.20
N ASP A 24 -10.64 -15.26 2.54
CA ASP A 24 -10.52 -13.86 2.10
C ASP A 24 -10.41 -13.75 0.58
N ARG A 25 -9.66 -14.65 -0.04
CA ARG A 25 -9.58 -14.74 -1.51
C ARG A 25 -10.93 -15.05 -2.12
N GLU A 26 -11.64 -16.04 -1.61
CA GLU A 26 -12.99 -16.43 -2.10
C GLU A 26 -13.97 -15.26 -1.99
N ALA A 27 -13.94 -14.51 -0.87
CA ALA A 27 -14.80 -13.35 -0.67
C ALA A 27 -14.55 -12.25 -1.70
N ILE A 28 -13.28 -11.98 -2.05
CA ILE A 28 -12.92 -10.95 -3.04
C ILE A 28 -13.31 -11.41 -4.46
N ILE A 29 -13.08 -12.67 -4.81
CA ILE A 29 -13.49 -13.23 -6.10
C ILE A 29 -15.03 -13.15 -6.24
N LEU A 30 -15.76 -13.48 -5.19
CA LEU A 30 -17.21 -13.35 -5.18
C LEU A 30 -17.66 -11.90 -5.31
N ALA A 31 -16.98 -10.95 -4.66
CA ALA A 31 -17.29 -9.53 -4.80
C ALA A 31 -17.12 -9.06 -6.25
N ASP A 32 -16.05 -9.47 -6.94
CA ASP A 32 -15.85 -9.19 -8.37
C ASP A 32 -16.99 -9.76 -9.21
N GLN A 33 -17.38 -11.02 -9.00
CA GLN A 33 -18.47 -11.69 -9.71
C GLN A 33 -19.85 -11.02 -9.48
N LEU A 34 -20.06 -10.46 -8.30
CA LEU A 34 -21.28 -9.73 -7.93
C LEU A 34 -21.28 -8.27 -8.43
N GLY A 35 -20.20 -7.81 -9.08
CA GLY A 35 -20.08 -6.49 -9.67
C GLY A 35 -19.75 -5.38 -8.67
N PHE A 36 -19.07 -5.68 -7.58
CA PHE A 36 -18.48 -4.64 -6.74
C PHE A 36 -17.40 -3.91 -7.54
N SER A 37 -17.35 -2.59 -7.41
CA SER A 37 -16.41 -1.73 -8.15
C SER A 37 -15.01 -1.75 -7.58
N GLU A 38 -14.88 -1.95 -6.27
CA GLU A 38 -13.59 -1.90 -5.57
C GLU A 38 -13.58 -2.74 -4.29
N VAL A 39 -12.40 -3.19 -3.90
CA VAL A 39 -12.14 -3.85 -2.62
C VAL A 39 -11.00 -3.15 -1.88
N TRP A 40 -11.21 -2.85 -0.60
CA TRP A 40 -10.24 -2.22 0.30
C TRP A 40 -9.73 -3.23 1.30
N ILE A 41 -8.41 -3.41 1.40
CA ILE A 41 -7.77 -4.42 2.26
C ILE A 41 -6.83 -3.74 3.24
N GLY A 42 -7.08 -3.97 4.54
CA GLY A 42 -6.28 -3.44 5.63
C GLY A 42 -4.92 -4.14 5.79
N GLU A 43 -4.05 -3.51 6.56
CA GLU A 43 -2.71 -3.99 6.91
C GLU A 43 -2.54 -4.00 8.42
N HIS A 44 -2.21 -5.17 8.98
CA HIS A 44 -1.83 -5.32 10.39
C HIS A 44 -0.70 -6.33 10.56
N PHE A 45 0.18 -6.09 11.53
CA PHE A 45 1.37 -6.91 11.75
C PHE A 45 1.26 -7.81 12.99
N THR A 46 0.55 -7.36 14.03
CA THR A 46 0.59 -7.98 15.38
C THR A 46 -0.75 -8.56 15.83
N THR A 47 -1.68 -8.80 14.90
CA THR A 47 -2.95 -9.44 15.22
C THR A 47 -3.14 -10.74 14.44
N LYS A 48 -3.62 -11.78 15.12
CA LYS A 48 -4.05 -13.03 14.48
C LYS A 48 -5.47 -12.94 13.91
N ALA A 49 -6.21 -11.90 14.27
CA ALA A 49 -7.56 -11.72 13.77
C ALA A 49 -7.61 -11.14 12.36
N GLU A 50 -6.59 -10.36 11.98
CA GLU A 50 -6.50 -9.69 10.68
C GLU A 50 -5.12 -10.00 10.07
N GLN A 51 -5.03 -11.12 9.34
CA GLN A 51 -3.73 -11.74 9.02
C GLN A 51 -3.23 -11.39 7.61
N ILE A 52 -3.38 -10.14 7.16
CA ILE A 52 -2.81 -9.66 5.90
C ILE A 52 -1.79 -8.55 6.17
N PRO A 53 -0.52 -8.90 6.49
CA PRO A 53 0.52 -7.90 6.75
C PRO A 53 1.12 -7.29 5.48
N ALA A 54 0.79 -7.79 4.29
CA ALA A 54 1.30 -7.32 3.01
C ALA A 54 0.18 -7.29 1.96
N PRO A 55 -0.70 -6.27 1.99
CA PRO A 55 -1.89 -6.22 1.13
C PRO A 55 -1.56 -6.25 -0.36
N LEU A 56 -0.53 -5.56 -0.83
CA LEU A 56 -0.13 -5.58 -2.24
C LEU A 56 0.27 -6.98 -2.72
N MET A 57 1.00 -7.73 -1.90
CA MET A 57 1.38 -9.10 -2.19
C MET A 57 0.15 -10.01 -2.26
N PHE A 58 -0.77 -9.88 -1.31
CA PHE A 58 -2.01 -10.65 -1.27
C PHE A 58 -2.88 -10.36 -2.51
N MET A 59 -3.12 -9.08 -2.80
CA MET A 59 -3.91 -8.64 -3.95
C MET A 59 -3.30 -9.08 -5.29
N ALA A 60 -1.98 -9.12 -5.42
CA ALA A 60 -1.30 -9.59 -6.64
C ALA A 60 -1.66 -11.04 -6.98
N THR A 61 -1.99 -11.86 -6.00
CA THR A 61 -2.42 -13.25 -6.23
C THR A 61 -3.83 -13.36 -6.82
N LEU A 62 -4.61 -12.27 -6.80
CA LEU A 62 -6.02 -12.23 -7.21
C LEU A 62 -6.25 -11.60 -8.59
N LEU A 63 -5.23 -10.99 -9.20
CA LEU A 63 -5.39 -10.17 -10.41
C LEU A 63 -6.06 -10.90 -11.59
N LYS A 64 -5.87 -12.22 -11.69
CA LYS A 64 -6.46 -13.05 -12.73
C LYS A 64 -7.84 -13.60 -12.38
N GLU A 65 -8.10 -13.82 -11.10
CA GLU A 65 -9.33 -14.43 -10.60
C GLU A 65 -10.43 -13.39 -10.32
N ALA A 66 -10.01 -12.13 -10.06
CA ALA A 66 -10.89 -10.98 -9.92
C ALA A 66 -10.49 -9.89 -10.95
N PRO A 67 -10.85 -10.07 -12.24
CA PRO A 67 -10.32 -9.27 -13.33
C PRO A 67 -10.94 -7.88 -13.48
N SER A 68 -12.09 -7.61 -12.83
CA SER A 68 -12.86 -6.38 -13.05
C SER A 68 -12.75 -5.41 -11.88
N ILE A 69 -12.62 -5.90 -10.66
CA ILE A 69 -12.61 -5.09 -9.42
C ILE A 69 -11.32 -4.25 -9.32
N ARG A 70 -11.43 -3.06 -8.78
CA ARG A 70 -10.27 -2.25 -8.39
C ARG A 70 -9.79 -2.68 -7.01
N PHE A 71 -8.49 -2.73 -6.84
CA PHE A 71 -7.84 -3.09 -5.58
C PHE A 71 -7.39 -1.85 -4.84
N ALA A 72 -7.74 -1.75 -3.57
CA ALA A 72 -7.37 -0.63 -2.73
C ALA A 72 -6.68 -1.10 -1.44
N THR A 73 -5.62 -0.42 -1.04
CA THR A 73 -5.07 -0.61 0.30
C THR A 73 -5.90 0.19 1.31
N GLY A 74 -6.31 -0.44 2.40
CA GLY A 74 -7.20 0.18 3.34
C GLY A 74 -6.74 0.09 4.80
N VAL A 75 -5.49 0.52 5.11
CA VAL A 75 -4.48 1.30 4.37
C VAL A 75 -3.10 0.64 4.46
N ILE A 76 -2.11 1.13 3.70
CA ILE A 76 -0.70 0.92 4.04
C ILE A 76 -0.37 1.87 5.20
N ASN A 77 0.13 1.32 6.30
CA ASN A 77 0.56 2.08 7.47
C ASN A 77 1.97 2.66 7.23
N LEU A 78 2.06 3.71 6.41
CA LEU A 78 3.31 4.20 5.85
C LEU A 78 4.43 4.50 6.88
N PRO A 79 4.14 4.95 8.14
CA PRO A 79 5.18 5.12 9.16
C PRO A 79 5.95 3.85 9.53
N TYR A 80 5.43 2.68 9.20
CA TYR A 80 6.05 1.38 9.50
C TYR A 80 6.88 0.83 8.33
N HIS A 81 6.97 1.60 7.24
CA HIS A 81 7.64 1.20 6.00
C HIS A 81 8.74 2.17 5.57
N ASN A 82 9.60 1.70 4.69
CA ASN A 82 10.48 2.59 3.92
C ASN A 82 9.71 3.10 2.69
N PRO A 83 9.46 4.41 2.56
CA PRO A 83 8.64 4.96 1.46
C PRO A 83 9.22 4.72 0.07
N VAL A 84 10.55 4.59 -0.07
CA VAL A 84 11.19 4.26 -1.36
C VAL A 84 10.83 2.84 -1.80
N VAL A 85 10.79 1.89 -0.87
CA VAL A 85 10.39 0.50 -1.14
C VAL A 85 8.92 0.45 -1.50
N VAL A 86 8.05 1.11 -0.70
CA VAL A 86 6.61 1.17 -0.98
C VAL A 86 6.33 1.81 -2.33
N ALA A 87 7.04 2.88 -2.70
CA ALA A 87 6.88 3.51 -4.02
C ALA A 87 7.16 2.52 -5.17
N ALA A 88 8.19 1.69 -5.03
CA ALA A 88 8.52 0.67 -6.02
C ALA A 88 7.47 -0.45 -6.09
N GLU A 89 7.00 -0.93 -4.94
CA GLU A 89 5.98 -1.99 -4.84
C GLU A 89 4.63 -1.53 -5.39
N VAL A 90 4.22 -0.30 -5.08
CA VAL A 90 3.01 0.35 -5.60
C VAL A 90 3.08 0.48 -7.12
N ALA A 91 4.20 0.99 -7.66
CA ALA A 91 4.38 1.11 -9.09
C ALA A 91 4.32 -0.26 -9.80
N GLN A 92 4.95 -1.26 -9.22
CA GLN A 92 4.93 -2.63 -9.76
C GLN A 92 3.52 -3.23 -9.73
N PHE A 93 2.80 -3.08 -8.62
CA PHE A 93 1.42 -3.59 -8.52
C PHE A 93 0.49 -2.88 -9.51
N ASP A 94 0.62 -1.56 -9.65
CA ASP A 94 -0.19 -0.77 -10.57
C ASP A 94 0.03 -1.19 -12.04
N GLN A 95 1.28 -1.47 -12.42
CA GLN A 95 1.61 -2.07 -13.73
C GLN A 95 1.01 -3.47 -13.91
N LEU A 96 1.12 -4.34 -12.91
CA LEU A 96 0.59 -5.71 -12.96
C LEU A 96 -0.93 -5.77 -13.02
N SER A 97 -1.59 -4.78 -12.44
CA SER A 97 -3.05 -4.69 -12.39
C SER A 97 -3.66 -3.88 -13.53
N ASP A 98 -2.86 -3.40 -14.49
CA ASP A 98 -3.30 -2.53 -15.58
C ASP A 98 -4.04 -1.28 -15.06
N GLY A 99 -3.52 -0.66 -13.98
CA GLY A 99 -4.06 0.58 -13.41
C GLY A 99 -5.30 0.38 -12.54
N ARG A 100 -5.50 -0.79 -11.96
CA ARG A 100 -6.62 -1.06 -11.05
C ARG A 100 -6.31 -0.81 -9.58
N LEU A 101 -5.22 -0.10 -9.26
CA LEU A 101 -4.86 0.26 -7.89
C LEU A 101 -5.51 1.57 -7.43
N ILE A 102 -5.97 1.60 -6.19
CA ILE A 102 -6.21 2.80 -5.38
C ILE A 102 -5.27 2.71 -4.17
N LEU A 103 -4.43 3.72 -3.99
CA LEU A 103 -3.46 3.72 -2.90
C LEU A 103 -4.04 4.39 -1.65
N GLY A 104 -4.45 3.61 -0.68
CA GLY A 104 -4.82 4.10 0.64
C GLY A 104 -3.61 4.10 1.59
N ILE A 105 -3.38 5.23 2.24
CA ILE A 105 -2.26 5.45 3.18
C ILE A 105 -2.80 5.96 4.51
N GLY A 106 -2.20 5.54 5.60
CA GLY A 106 -2.54 6.00 6.93
C GLY A 106 -1.38 5.96 7.93
N PRO A 107 -1.61 6.48 9.13
CA PRO A 107 -0.60 6.55 10.20
C PRO A 107 -0.47 5.24 10.99
N GLY A 108 -1.36 4.27 10.76
CA GLY A 108 -1.50 3.07 11.58
C GLY A 108 -2.35 3.30 12.84
N GLY A 109 -3.32 2.41 13.08
CA GLY A 109 -4.30 2.54 14.18
C GLY A 109 -4.08 1.54 15.32
N LEU A 110 -3.51 0.36 15.04
CA LEU A 110 -3.34 -0.70 16.03
C LEU A 110 -2.17 -0.38 16.97
N MET A 111 -2.45 -0.33 18.28
CA MET A 111 -1.46 0.08 19.28
C MET A 111 -0.28 -0.87 19.40
N SER A 112 -0.52 -2.19 19.26
CA SER A 112 0.56 -3.18 19.27
C SER A 112 1.49 -3.09 18.07
N ASP A 113 0.97 -2.68 16.89
CA ASP A 113 1.81 -2.36 15.73
C ASP A 113 2.65 -1.11 16.03
N ALA A 114 2.04 -0.05 16.61
CA ALA A 114 2.76 1.16 16.97
C ALA A 114 3.91 0.86 17.96
N GLU A 115 3.66 0.05 18.99
CA GLU A 115 4.68 -0.39 19.95
C GLU A 115 5.82 -1.13 19.26
N LEU A 116 5.50 -2.07 18.35
CA LEU A 116 6.50 -2.84 17.60
C LEU A 116 7.42 -1.94 16.75
N PHE A 117 6.86 -0.87 16.17
CA PHE A 117 7.56 0.05 15.28
C PHE A 117 8.06 1.34 15.97
N GLY A 118 8.20 1.33 17.29
CA GLY A 118 8.88 2.38 18.06
C GLY A 118 7.97 3.35 18.79
N ASP A 119 6.70 2.98 18.99
CA ASP A 119 5.72 3.66 19.88
C ASP A 119 5.59 5.18 19.70
N LYS A 120 5.61 5.62 18.44
CA LYS A 120 5.43 7.02 18.11
C LYS A 120 3.98 7.46 18.31
N GLU A 121 3.81 8.67 18.82
CA GLU A 121 2.51 9.29 18.98
C GLU A 121 1.78 9.51 17.64
N MET A 122 0.46 9.49 17.65
CA MET A 122 -0.36 9.61 16.44
C MET A 122 -0.02 10.88 15.61
N PRO A 123 0.17 12.08 16.20
CA PRO A 123 0.53 13.27 15.41
C PRO A 123 1.88 13.15 14.70
N GLU A 124 2.86 12.46 15.30
CA GLU A 124 4.15 12.22 14.67
C GLU A 124 4.00 11.22 13.53
N ARG A 125 3.25 10.13 13.73
CA ARG A 125 2.97 9.14 12.67
C ARG A 125 2.27 9.77 11.46
N TYR A 126 1.36 10.72 11.65
CA TYR A 126 0.77 11.49 10.56
C TYR A 126 1.82 12.28 9.76
N ARG A 127 2.73 12.98 10.44
CA ARG A 127 3.80 13.73 9.75
C ARG A 127 4.73 12.81 8.97
N ILE A 128 5.10 11.67 9.55
CA ILE A 128 5.90 10.63 8.87
C ILE A 128 5.17 10.12 7.62
N ALA A 129 3.87 9.83 7.73
CA ALA A 129 3.06 9.34 6.61
C ALA A 129 2.96 10.38 5.49
N LEU A 130 2.75 11.64 5.81
CA LEU A 130 2.65 12.72 4.82
C LEU A 130 3.99 12.98 4.12
N GLU A 131 5.09 13.06 4.87
CA GLU A 131 6.42 13.22 4.27
C GLU A 131 6.79 12.02 3.40
N GLY A 132 6.47 10.79 3.86
CA GLY A 132 6.68 9.58 3.07
C GLY A 132 5.88 9.58 1.77
N LEU A 133 4.63 10.06 1.80
CA LEU A 133 3.80 10.19 0.61
C LEU A 133 4.35 11.22 -0.37
N ASP A 134 4.76 12.40 0.10
CA ASP A 134 5.37 13.42 -0.75
C ASP A 134 6.63 12.89 -1.44
N LEU A 135 7.43 12.11 -0.70
CA LEU A 135 8.59 11.44 -1.25
C LEU A 135 8.23 10.41 -2.33
N MET A 136 7.20 9.58 -2.11
CA MET A 136 6.73 8.60 -3.10
C MET A 136 6.26 9.31 -4.38
N ILE A 137 5.48 10.38 -4.26
CA ILE A 137 5.01 11.18 -5.40
C ILE A 137 6.20 11.73 -6.19
N LYS A 138 7.20 12.29 -5.50
CA LYS A 138 8.42 12.78 -6.14
C LYS A 138 9.15 11.68 -6.92
N LEU A 139 9.31 10.49 -6.33
CA LEU A 139 9.95 9.34 -6.96
C LEU A 139 9.19 8.85 -8.21
N TRP A 140 7.87 9.01 -8.27
CA TRP A 140 7.08 8.63 -9.45
C TRP A 140 7.13 9.69 -10.56
N GLN A 141 7.29 10.96 -10.21
CA GLN A 141 7.24 12.06 -11.18
C GLN A 141 8.61 12.49 -11.72
N GLU A 142 9.66 12.29 -10.94
CA GLU A 142 11.02 12.78 -11.26
C GLU A 142 11.96 11.60 -11.53
N ASP A 143 13.05 11.88 -12.27
CA ASP A 143 14.21 11.02 -12.43
C ASP A 143 15.43 11.64 -11.76
N ALA A 144 16.50 10.86 -11.60
CA ALA A 144 17.74 11.37 -11.01
C ALA A 144 18.33 12.52 -11.83
N PRO A 145 18.98 13.51 -11.17
CA PRO A 145 19.33 13.51 -9.74
C PRO A 145 18.15 13.82 -8.83
N LEU A 146 18.02 13.05 -7.75
CA LEU A 146 16.95 13.18 -6.76
C LEU A 146 17.55 13.37 -5.36
N ASN A 147 17.09 14.40 -4.68
CA ASN A 147 17.45 14.68 -3.29
C ASN A 147 16.20 14.96 -2.47
N HIS A 148 16.18 14.45 -1.26
CA HIS A 148 15.17 14.76 -0.25
C HIS A 148 15.87 14.96 1.09
N HIS A 149 15.62 16.09 1.72
CA HIS A 149 16.09 16.46 3.07
C HIS A 149 14.87 16.88 3.88
N GLY A 150 14.23 15.92 4.54
CA GLY A 150 13.02 16.13 5.31
C GLY A 150 13.25 16.04 6.81
N GLU A 151 12.15 16.01 7.56
CA GLU A 151 12.18 15.83 9.02
C GLU A 151 12.50 14.38 9.38
N PHE A 152 11.98 13.41 8.62
CA PHE A 152 12.06 11.98 8.91
C PHE A 152 12.88 11.20 7.89
N TYR A 153 12.97 11.70 6.65
CA TYR A 153 13.66 11.00 5.57
C TYR A 153 14.73 11.88 4.95
N ASP A 154 15.90 11.28 4.76
CA ASP A 154 17.04 11.90 4.06
C ASP A 154 17.59 10.90 3.06
N PHE A 155 17.63 11.28 1.77
CA PHE A 155 18.24 10.46 0.75
C PHE A 155 18.76 11.29 -0.43
N SER A 156 19.73 10.71 -1.14
CA SER A 156 20.31 11.28 -2.34
C SER A 156 20.56 10.21 -3.39
N LEU A 157 20.15 10.47 -4.62
CA LEU A 157 20.42 9.63 -5.78
C LEU A 157 21.06 10.52 -6.87
N GLU A 158 22.39 10.73 -6.78
CA GLU A 158 23.15 11.59 -7.69
C GLU A 158 24.40 10.94 -8.23
N LYS A 159 25.17 10.27 -7.34
CA LYS A 159 26.55 9.86 -7.62
C LYS A 159 26.67 8.56 -8.42
N ARG A 160 25.64 7.73 -8.38
CA ARG A 160 25.63 6.38 -8.99
C ARG A 160 24.48 6.26 -9.99
N VAL A 161 24.38 7.26 -10.84
CA VAL A 161 23.34 7.39 -11.86
C VAL A 161 23.94 7.15 -13.23
N TRP A 162 23.27 6.32 -14.03
CA TRP A 162 23.66 6.01 -15.40
C TRP A 162 22.43 5.87 -16.27
N LEU A 163 21.77 7.00 -16.50
CA LEU A 163 20.45 7.06 -17.14
C LEU A 163 20.39 6.42 -18.52
N SER A 164 21.48 6.50 -19.31
CA SER A 164 21.55 5.84 -20.62
C SER A 164 21.43 4.30 -20.53
N HIS A 165 21.61 3.72 -19.35
CA HIS A 165 21.44 2.30 -19.07
C HIS A 165 20.27 2.02 -18.11
N GLY A 166 19.42 3.02 -17.86
CA GLY A 166 18.29 2.90 -16.94
C GLY A 166 18.66 2.84 -15.45
N VAL A 167 19.92 3.15 -15.10
CA VAL A 167 20.37 3.15 -13.70
C VAL A 167 20.14 4.55 -13.10
N GLY A 168 19.37 4.61 -12.02
CA GLY A 168 18.98 5.86 -11.37
C GLY A 168 17.54 6.29 -11.65
N SER A 169 16.78 5.49 -12.43
CA SER A 169 15.34 5.69 -12.63
C SER A 169 14.56 4.69 -11.78
N MET A 170 13.54 5.17 -11.08
CA MET A 170 12.56 4.34 -10.40
C MET A 170 11.48 3.86 -11.37
N ALA A 171 10.91 2.67 -11.11
CA ALA A 171 9.71 2.22 -11.80
C ALA A 171 8.57 3.23 -11.60
N LYS A 172 7.85 3.53 -12.69
CA LYS A 172 6.71 4.45 -12.65
C LYS A 172 5.40 3.64 -12.64
N PRO A 173 4.35 4.14 -11.97
CA PRO A 173 3.03 3.53 -12.03
C PRO A 173 2.46 3.49 -13.46
N PHE A 174 1.49 2.62 -13.69
CA PHE A 174 0.71 2.57 -14.92
C PHE A 174 -0.19 3.80 -15.04
N GLN A 175 -0.87 4.15 -13.94
CA GLN A 175 -1.71 5.34 -13.85
C GLN A 175 -0.87 6.61 -13.77
N GLN A 176 -1.24 7.63 -14.55
CA GLN A 176 -0.50 8.91 -14.60
C GLN A 176 -1.31 10.03 -13.97
N PRO A 177 -0.71 10.89 -13.15
CA PRO A 177 0.71 10.91 -12.75
C PRO A 177 1.07 9.85 -11.69
N TYR A 178 0.09 9.25 -11.03
CA TYR A 178 0.18 8.17 -10.05
C TYR A 178 -1.23 7.60 -9.77
N PRO A 179 -1.37 6.45 -9.08
CA PRO A 179 -2.66 5.90 -8.68
C PRO A 179 -3.46 6.90 -7.83
N PRO A 180 -4.80 6.86 -7.88
CA PRO A 180 -5.63 7.65 -6.95
C PRO A 180 -5.22 7.37 -5.50
N ILE A 181 -5.10 8.44 -4.70
CA ILE A 181 -4.65 8.38 -3.31
C ILE A 181 -5.83 8.62 -2.37
N ALA A 182 -5.96 7.78 -1.37
CA ALA A 182 -6.86 7.94 -0.24
C ALA A 182 -6.07 8.05 1.06
N LEU A 183 -6.46 8.97 1.94
CA LEU A 183 -5.82 9.16 3.24
C LEU A 183 -6.77 8.78 4.35
N ALA A 184 -6.34 7.90 5.27
CA ALA A 184 -7.05 7.65 6.50
C ALA A 184 -6.79 8.81 7.47
N MET A 185 -7.85 9.53 7.79
CA MET A 185 -7.82 10.62 8.76
C MET A 185 -8.66 10.23 9.98
N VAL A 186 -8.10 10.40 11.16
CA VAL A 186 -8.84 10.27 12.42
C VAL A 186 -9.22 11.68 12.83
N GLY A 187 -10.55 11.91 12.95
CA GLY A 187 -11.11 13.18 13.40
C GLY A 187 -11.06 13.35 14.91
#